data_17ce4969b7cb5843725d4f0689b2267d
#
_entry.id   17ce4969b7cb5843725d4f0689b2267d
#
_cell.length_a   1.000
_cell.length_b   1.000
_cell.length_c   1.000
_cell.angle_alpha   90.00
_cell.angle_beta   90.00
_cell.angle_gamma   90.00
#
_symmetry.space_group_name_H-M   'P 1'
#
loop_
_entity.id
_entity.type
_entity.pdbx_description
1 polymer ?
#
loop_
_entity_poly.entity_id
_entity_poly.type
_entity_poly.pdbx_seq_one_letter_code
_entity_poly.pdbx_strand_id
1 'polypeptide(L)'
;MTPIIIFGAAVRPDNSPSPALRRRVEAAARFGAGLPDALYLPTGGKGRHGEAESTVMAALLRELGAAPDRIREEPTGTDTLSSVRACRALLRDLGHQGPVFAATSRYHLPRCLLLLRIAGLAARPVPIGPSRADRWTLRWYWRLREVPAIPYDAALMLWHRRG
;
A
#
# COMPACT_ATOMS: atom_id res chain seq x y z
N MET A 1 5.08 -16.06 -8.05
CA MET A 1 5.27 -14.67 -7.52
C MET A 1 4.01 -14.25 -6.81
N THR A 2 4.14 -13.86 -5.53
CA THR A 2 3.03 -13.42 -4.65
C THR A 2 3.22 -11.95 -4.28
N PRO A 3 2.58 -11.00 -4.99
CA PRO A 3 2.76 -9.59 -4.76
C PRO A 3 2.09 -9.10 -3.47
N ILE A 4 2.83 -8.30 -2.69
CA ILE A 4 2.38 -7.64 -1.47
C ILE A 4 2.52 -6.13 -1.66
N ILE A 5 1.42 -5.45 -1.98
CA ILE A 5 1.38 -4.01 -2.17
C ILE A 5 1.33 -3.34 -0.79
N ILE A 6 2.31 -2.49 -0.50
CA ILE A 6 2.41 -1.77 0.78
C ILE A 6 2.11 -0.31 0.52
N PHE A 7 0.94 0.14 0.95
CA PHE A 7 0.53 1.54 0.78
C PHE A 7 1.26 2.44 1.76
N GLY A 8 1.80 3.53 1.25
CA GLY A 8 2.55 4.52 1.99
C GLY A 8 1.76 5.24 3.09
N ALA A 9 2.48 5.87 3.97
CA ALA A 9 2.01 6.79 4.98
C ALA A 9 3.14 7.79 5.26
N ALA A 10 2.86 8.85 6.02
CA ALA A 10 3.80 9.95 6.22
C ALA A 10 5.22 9.49 6.62
N VAL A 11 6.20 10.07 5.97
CA VAL A 11 7.61 10.06 6.36
C VAL A 11 7.89 11.31 7.19
N ARG A 12 8.73 11.18 8.20
CA ARG A 12 9.14 12.29 9.07
C ARG A 12 10.24 13.13 8.40
N PRO A 13 10.47 14.37 8.89
CA PRO A 13 11.52 15.23 8.34
C PRO A 13 12.94 14.62 8.39
N ASP A 14 13.19 13.73 9.34
CA ASP A 14 14.44 12.99 9.51
C ASP A 14 14.53 11.72 8.65
N ASN A 15 13.66 11.55 7.67
CA ASN A 15 13.50 10.35 6.84
C ASN A 15 13.07 9.09 7.60
N SER A 16 12.79 9.17 8.90
CA SER A 16 12.28 8.02 9.62
C SER A 16 10.81 7.72 9.27
N PRO A 17 10.41 6.44 9.23
CA PRO A 17 9.03 6.08 8.98
C PRO A 17 8.14 6.50 10.16
N SER A 18 6.95 7.02 9.87
CA SER A 18 5.94 7.18 10.91
C SER A 18 5.56 5.83 11.52
N PRO A 19 5.00 5.80 12.76
CA PRO A 19 4.55 4.54 13.37
C PRO A 19 3.53 3.78 12.52
N ALA A 20 2.74 4.48 11.72
CA ALA A 20 1.79 3.85 10.80
C ALA A 20 2.52 3.17 9.63
N LEU A 21 3.49 3.86 9.02
CA LEU A 21 4.31 3.34 7.94
C LEU A 21 5.08 2.10 8.38
N ARG A 22 5.79 2.20 9.51
CA ARG A 22 6.56 1.08 10.08
C ARG A 22 5.68 -0.15 10.30
N ARG A 23 4.50 -0.02 10.93
CA ARG A 23 3.58 -1.16 11.15
C ARG A 23 3.11 -1.83 9.86
N ARG A 24 2.88 -1.05 8.79
CA ARG A 24 2.49 -1.60 7.48
C ARG A 24 3.60 -2.45 6.90
N VAL A 25 4.83 -1.95 6.93
CA VAL A 25 6.00 -2.66 6.42
C VAL A 25 6.30 -3.91 7.24
N GLU A 26 6.29 -3.81 8.58
CA GLU A 26 6.51 -4.96 9.48
C GLU A 26 5.44 -6.06 9.30
N ALA A 27 4.18 -5.68 9.09
CA ALA A 27 3.12 -6.65 8.81
C ALA A 27 3.32 -7.33 7.45
N ALA A 28 3.70 -6.57 6.42
CA ALA A 28 4.01 -7.10 5.10
C ALA A 28 5.23 -8.04 5.15
N ALA A 29 6.30 -7.66 5.84
CA ALA A 29 7.51 -8.45 6.00
C ALA A 29 7.20 -9.79 6.71
N ARG A 30 6.47 -9.74 7.84
CA ARG A 30 6.05 -10.98 8.55
C ARG A 30 5.18 -11.88 7.69
N PHE A 31 4.25 -11.31 6.94
CA PHE A 31 3.38 -12.06 6.05
C PHE A 31 4.17 -12.70 4.91
N GLY A 32 5.04 -11.93 4.27
CA GLY A 32 5.86 -12.39 3.15
C GLY A 32 6.95 -13.39 3.54
N ALA A 33 7.43 -13.36 4.80
CA ALA A 33 8.39 -14.34 5.29
C ALA A 33 7.85 -15.79 5.24
N GLY A 34 6.52 -15.97 5.30
CA GLY A 34 5.86 -17.27 5.13
C GLY A 34 5.60 -17.68 3.67
N LEU A 35 6.02 -16.88 2.70
CA LEU A 35 5.77 -17.09 1.27
C LEU A 35 7.10 -17.27 0.52
N PRO A 36 7.29 -18.39 -0.21
CA PRO A 36 8.57 -18.68 -0.89
C PRO A 36 8.86 -17.72 -2.04
N ASP A 37 7.83 -17.10 -2.58
CA ASP A 37 7.88 -16.26 -3.78
C ASP A 37 7.31 -14.85 -3.57
N ALA A 38 7.34 -14.35 -2.32
CA ALA A 38 6.89 -12.99 -1.99
C ALA A 38 7.60 -11.94 -2.81
N LEU A 39 6.84 -10.99 -3.37
CA LEU A 39 7.33 -9.77 -4.01
C LEU A 39 6.73 -8.56 -3.31
N TYR A 40 7.56 -7.75 -2.68
CA TYR A 40 7.14 -6.54 -2.00
C TYR A 40 7.06 -5.37 -2.97
N LEU A 41 5.92 -4.68 -2.99
CA LEU A 41 5.62 -3.52 -3.82
C LEU A 41 5.30 -2.32 -2.91
N PRO A 42 6.33 -1.67 -2.30
CA PRO A 42 6.11 -0.42 -1.59
C PRO A 42 5.70 0.67 -2.59
N THR A 43 4.53 1.30 -2.37
CA THR A 43 4.01 2.37 -3.23
C THR A 43 3.79 3.66 -2.45
N GLY A 44 4.19 4.76 -3.04
CA GLY A 44 4.06 6.10 -2.50
C GLY A 44 5.23 7.00 -2.87
N GLY A 45 4.91 8.16 -3.42
CA GLY A 45 5.87 9.17 -3.84
C GLY A 45 6.37 10.03 -2.68
N LYS A 46 7.03 11.13 -3.04
CA LYS A 46 7.53 12.10 -2.09
C LYS A 46 6.37 12.89 -1.48
N GLY A 47 6.26 12.83 -0.15
CA GLY A 47 5.30 13.59 0.63
C GLY A 47 5.80 15.03 0.91
N ARG A 48 5.30 15.62 2.01
CA ARG A 48 5.72 16.98 2.42
C ARG A 48 7.18 17.05 2.88
N HIS A 49 7.71 15.97 3.42
CA HIS A 49 9.03 15.90 4.02
C HIS A 49 9.72 14.60 3.61
N GLY A 50 11.05 14.63 3.61
CA GLY A 50 11.90 13.48 3.44
C GLY A 50 11.90 12.91 2.01
N GLU A 51 12.28 11.66 1.93
CA GLU A 51 12.32 10.87 0.70
C GLU A 51 10.95 10.33 0.31
N ALA A 52 10.86 9.66 -0.84
CA ALA A 52 9.65 8.97 -1.25
C ALA A 52 9.25 7.90 -0.22
N GLU A 53 7.96 7.78 0.05
CA GLU A 53 7.46 6.79 1.02
C GLU A 53 7.85 5.37 0.62
N SER A 54 7.85 5.06 -0.68
CA SER A 54 8.30 3.77 -1.23
C SER A 54 9.77 3.49 -0.91
N THR A 55 10.65 4.48 -1.03
CA THR A 55 12.08 4.34 -0.74
C THR A 55 12.34 4.06 0.74
N VAL A 56 11.67 4.81 1.63
CA VAL A 56 11.76 4.57 3.09
C VAL A 56 11.23 3.19 3.46
N MET A 57 10.14 2.74 2.82
CA MET A 57 9.60 1.39 3.03
C MET A 57 10.54 0.31 2.52
N ALA A 58 11.18 0.52 1.36
CA ALA A 58 12.13 -0.44 0.80
C ALA A 58 13.39 -0.57 1.68
N ALA A 59 13.90 0.53 2.23
CA ALA A 59 15.00 0.49 3.19
C ALA A 59 14.60 -0.34 4.43
N LEU A 60 13.44 -0.08 5.00
CA LEU A 60 12.95 -0.82 6.16
C LEU A 60 12.70 -2.30 5.86
N LEU A 61 12.23 -2.66 4.64
CA LEU A 61 12.09 -4.06 4.23
C LEU A 61 13.43 -4.78 4.21
N ARG A 62 14.50 -4.13 3.71
CA ARG A 62 15.87 -4.69 3.70
C ARG A 62 16.39 -4.88 5.12
N GLU A 63 16.17 -3.91 6.02
CA GLU A 63 16.51 -4.03 7.45
C GLU A 63 15.78 -5.23 8.11
N LEU A 64 14.56 -5.54 7.68
CA LEU A 64 13.77 -6.68 8.14
C LEU A 64 14.11 -8.01 7.45
N GLY A 65 15.15 -8.03 6.61
CA GLY A 65 15.68 -9.24 5.98
C GLY A 65 15.04 -9.59 4.62
N ALA A 66 14.26 -8.70 4.02
CA ALA A 66 13.77 -8.93 2.66
C ALA A 66 14.91 -8.80 1.63
N ALA A 67 15.07 -9.80 0.77
CA ALA A 67 16.08 -9.79 -0.27
C ALA A 67 15.82 -8.65 -1.29
N PRO A 68 16.84 -7.93 -1.75
CA PRO A 68 16.68 -6.78 -2.64
C PRO A 68 15.97 -7.08 -3.96
N ASP A 69 16.17 -8.25 -4.52
CA ASP A 69 15.52 -8.74 -5.75
C ASP A 69 14.02 -9.00 -5.57
N ARG A 70 13.54 -9.10 -4.32
CA ARG A 70 12.12 -9.24 -3.95
C ARG A 70 11.44 -7.90 -3.64
N ILE A 71 12.09 -6.78 -3.86
CA ILE A 71 11.54 -5.45 -3.62
C ILE A 71 11.46 -4.69 -4.94
N ARG A 72 10.28 -4.20 -5.28
CA ARG A 72 10.04 -3.33 -6.44
C ARG A 72 9.36 -2.05 -5.97
N GLU A 73 10.10 -0.97 -5.93
CA GLU A 73 9.62 0.34 -5.50
C GLU A 73 8.71 0.97 -6.55
N GLU A 74 7.62 1.57 -6.09
CA GLU A 74 6.72 2.38 -6.92
C GLU A 74 6.68 3.81 -6.33
N PRO A 75 7.53 4.75 -6.80
CA PRO A 75 7.67 6.07 -6.21
C PRO A 75 6.77 7.15 -6.82
N THR A 76 5.89 6.81 -7.78
CA THR A 76 5.11 7.81 -8.54
C THR A 76 3.73 8.08 -7.94
N GLY A 77 3.22 7.20 -7.09
CA GLY A 77 1.91 7.34 -6.47
C GLY A 77 1.84 8.49 -5.47
N THR A 78 1.03 9.50 -5.76
CA THR A 78 0.80 10.67 -4.90
C THR A 78 -0.46 10.54 -4.04
N ASP A 79 -1.33 9.64 -4.43
CA ASP A 79 -2.57 9.29 -3.74
C ASP A 79 -2.90 7.80 -3.92
N THR A 80 -3.98 7.31 -3.31
CA THR A 80 -4.34 5.89 -3.38
C THR A 80 -4.69 5.44 -4.79
N LEU A 81 -5.33 6.30 -5.58
CA LEU A 81 -5.76 5.97 -6.94
C LEU A 81 -4.55 5.85 -7.88
N SER A 82 -3.64 6.82 -7.86
CA SER A 82 -2.41 6.80 -8.65
C SER A 82 -1.51 5.63 -8.26
N SER A 83 -1.36 5.35 -6.96
CA SER A 83 -0.64 4.18 -6.45
C SER A 83 -1.20 2.86 -6.99
N VAL A 84 -2.52 2.69 -6.99
CA VAL A 84 -3.16 1.48 -7.52
C VAL A 84 -2.92 1.33 -9.02
N ARG A 85 -3.00 2.43 -9.79
CA ARG A 85 -2.74 2.41 -11.23
C ARG A 85 -1.29 2.04 -11.55
N ALA A 86 -0.34 2.65 -10.83
CA ALA A 86 1.07 2.37 -11.01
C ALA A 86 1.42 0.93 -10.64
N CYS A 87 0.92 0.42 -9.50
CA CYS A 87 1.09 -0.98 -9.12
C CYS A 87 0.47 -1.94 -10.14
N ARG A 88 -0.71 -1.63 -10.70
CA ARG A 88 -1.34 -2.44 -11.76
C ARG A 88 -0.46 -2.49 -13.01
N ALA A 89 0.06 -1.34 -13.45
CA ALA A 89 0.95 -1.27 -14.61
C ALA A 89 2.20 -2.14 -14.39
N LEU A 90 2.86 -1.96 -13.25
CA LEU A 90 4.04 -2.75 -12.87
C LEU A 90 3.75 -4.25 -12.84
N LEU A 91 2.63 -4.68 -12.25
CA LEU A 91 2.24 -6.09 -12.20
C LEU A 91 1.91 -6.67 -13.57
N ARG A 92 1.30 -5.88 -14.45
CA ARG A 92 1.05 -6.27 -15.84
C ARG A 92 2.37 -6.47 -16.59
N ASP A 93 3.32 -5.56 -16.43
CA ASP A 93 4.63 -5.62 -17.09
C ASP A 93 5.46 -6.82 -16.58
N LEU A 94 5.21 -7.26 -15.33
CA LEU A 94 5.75 -8.49 -14.76
C LEU A 94 4.95 -9.76 -15.16
N GLY A 95 3.91 -9.64 -15.97
CA GLY A 95 3.06 -10.75 -16.40
C GLY A 95 2.23 -11.39 -15.29
N HIS A 96 1.98 -10.67 -14.17
CA HIS A 96 1.26 -11.21 -13.03
C HIS A 96 -0.26 -11.24 -13.28
N GLN A 97 -0.88 -12.40 -13.10
CA GLN A 97 -2.33 -12.62 -13.25
C GLN A 97 -3.01 -13.15 -11.96
N GLY A 98 -2.24 -13.43 -10.93
CA GLY A 98 -2.73 -14.01 -9.69
C GLY A 98 -3.30 -12.99 -8.69
N PRO A 99 -3.64 -13.44 -7.47
CA PRO A 99 -4.06 -12.56 -6.41
C PRO A 99 -2.91 -11.69 -5.90
N VAL A 100 -3.27 -10.50 -5.39
CA VAL A 100 -2.35 -9.57 -4.73
C VAL A 100 -2.76 -9.37 -3.27
N PHE A 101 -1.80 -9.04 -2.41
CA PHE A 101 -2.06 -8.74 -1.01
C PHE A 101 -1.83 -7.27 -0.73
N ALA A 102 -2.71 -6.64 0.07
CA ALA A 102 -2.65 -5.23 0.42
C ALA A 102 -2.29 -5.05 1.89
N ALA A 103 -1.16 -4.41 2.16
CA ALA A 103 -0.71 -4.02 3.49
C ALA A 103 -0.96 -2.53 3.71
N THR A 104 -1.92 -2.21 4.58
CA THR A 104 -2.26 -0.83 4.95
C THR A 104 -3.00 -0.81 6.28
N SER A 105 -3.20 0.38 6.86
CA SER A 105 -3.94 0.53 8.13
C SER A 105 -5.39 0.06 8.00
N ARG A 106 -5.96 -0.50 9.07
CA ARG A 106 -7.32 -1.08 9.08
C ARG A 106 -8.40 -0.12 8.58
N TYR A 107 -8.30 1.17 8.91
CA TYR A 107 -9.25 2.18 8.46
C TYR A 107 -9.17 2.47 6.95
N HIS A 108 -7.99 2.33 6.35
CA HIS A 108 -7.72 2.60 4.94
C HIS A 108 -7.89 1.38 4.04
N LEU A 109 -7.90 0.19 4.63
CA LEU A 109 -7.96 -1.09 3.92
C LEU A 109 -9.18 -1.23 2.99
N PRO A 110 -10.41 -0.85 3.39
CA PRO A 110 -11.58 -0.97 2.50
C PRO A 110 -11.41 -0.21 1.20
N ARG A 111 -10.88 1.03 1.25
CA ARG A 111 -10.62 1.85 0.06
C ARG A 111 -9.56 1.21 -0.83
N CYS A 112 -8.44 0.77 -0.26
CA CYS A 112 -7.38 0.12 -1.04
C CYS A 112 -7.88 -1.14 -1.74
N LEU A 113 -8.60 -2.03 -1.03
CA LEU A 113 -9.13 -3.25 -1.61
C LEU A 113 -10.16 -2.97 -2.72
N LEU A 114 -11.04 -1.99 -2.53
CA LEU A 114 -12.02 -1.60 -3.53
C LEU A 114 -11.33 -1.13 -4.81
N LEU A 115 -10.38 -0.20 -4.69
CA LEU A 115 -9.67 0.36 -5.85
C LEU A 115 -8.84 -0.70 -6.59
N LEU A 116 -8.16 -1.59 -5.86
CA LEU A 116 -7.43 -2.71 -6.46
C LEU A 116 -8.38 -3.64 -7.25
N ARG A 117 -9.56 -3.95 -6.69
CA ARG A 117 -10.56 -4.79 -7.37
C ARG A 117 -11.17 -4.10 -8.59
N ILE A 118 -11.48 -2.81 -8.52
CA ILE A 118 -11.91 -2.02 -9.69
C ILE A 118 -10.81 -2.01 -10.75
N ALA A 119 -9.54 -1.98 -10.34
CA ALA A 119 -8.41 -2.10 -11.26
C ALA A 119 -8.26 -3.51 -11.89
N GLY A 120 -9.08 -4.48 -11.50
CA GLY A 120 -9.06 -5.85 -12.00
C GLY A 120 -8.07 -6.77 -11.28
N LEU A 121 -7.57 -6.38 -10.10
CA LEU A 121 -6.69 -7.19 -9.27
C LEU A 121 -7.49 -7.94 -8.20
N ALA A 122 -7.28 -9.24 -8.06
CA ALA A 122 -7.90 -10.06 -7.02
C ALA A 122 -7.25 -9.77 -5.67
N ALA A 123 -7.61 -8.65 -5.03
CA ALA A 123 -6.95 -8.15 -3.83
C ALA A 123 -7.48 -8.77 -2.53
N ARG A 124 -6.55 -9.17 -1.65
CA ARG A 124 -6.78 -9.72 -0.31
C ARG A 124 -6.03 -8.89 0.74
N PRO A 125 -6.50 -8.81 1.99
CA PRO A 125 -5.79 -8.09 3.03
C PRO A 125 -4.58 -8.86 3.57
N VAL A 126 -3.49 -8.13 3.89
CA VAL A 126 -2.47 -8.61 4.82
C VAL A 126 -2.99 -8.42 6.25
N PRO A 127 -2.92 -9.43 7.13
CA PRO A 127 -3.29 -9.28 8.53
C PRO A 127 -2.40 -8.26 9.24
N ILE A 128 -2.97 -7.13 9.67
CA ILE A 128 -2.28 -6.11 10.46
C ILE A 128 -2.90 -6.08 11.85
N GLY A 129 -2.07 -6.22 12.87
CA GLY A 129 -2.50 -6.16 14.27
C GLY A 129 -3.14 -4.83 14.64
N PRO A 130 -3.90 -4.78 15.75
CA PRO A 130 -4.54 -3.54 16.23
C PRO A 130 -3.49 -2.47 16.57
N SER A 131 -3.87 -1.21 16.43
CA SER A 131 -3.02 -0.08 16.74
C SER A 131 -3.68 0.89 17.72
N ARG A 132 -2.88 1.76 18.37
CA ARG A 132 -3.43 2.85 19.18
C ARG A 132 -4.32 3.81 18.38
N ALA A 133 -4.07 3.94 17.07
CA ALA A 133 -4.92 4.70 16.15
C ALA A 133 -6.29 4.05 15.89
N ASP A 134 -6.46 2.78 16.28
CA ASP A 134 -7.75 2.09 16.25
C ASP A 134 -8.66 2.46 17.46
N ARG A 135 -8.22 3.36 18.34
CA ARG A 135 -9.08 3.90 19.42
C ARG A 135 -10.29 4.60 18.81
N TRP A 136 -11.43 4.48 19.46
CA TRP A 136 -12.75 4.81 18.92
C TRP A 136 -12.88 6.23 18.34
N THR A 137 -12.32 7.24 18.98
CA THR A 137 -12.34 8.64 18.53
C THR A 137 -11.56 8.89 17.24
N LEU A 138 -10.36 8.28 17.11
CA LEU A 138 -9.56 8.35 15.89
C LEU A 138 -10.15 7.50 14.74
N ARG A 139 -10.83 6.39 15.06
CA ARG A 139 -11.53 5.57 14.06
C ARG A 139 -12.60 6.35 13.32
N TRP A 140 -13.40 7.18 14.02
CA TRP A 140 -14.45 7.98 13.40
C TRP A 140 -13.88 9.10 12.53
N TYR A 141 -12.84 9.80 13.00
CA TYR A 141 -12.16 10.83 12.21
C TYR A 141 -11.63 10.29 10.88
N TRP A 142 -10.92 9.15 10.89
CA TRP A 142 -10.38 8.54 9.70
C TRP A 142 -11.46 7.96 8.78
N ARG A 143 -12.51 7.36 9.35
CA ARG A 143 -13.66 6.86 8.57
C ARG A 143 -14.41 7.99 7.87
N LEU A 144 -14.67 9.09 8.55
CA LEU A 144 -15.35 10.25 7.94
C LEU A 144 -14.52 10.85 6.79
N ARG A 145 -13.21 10.78 6.83
CA ARG A 145 -12.34 11.21 5.75
C ARG A 145 -12.34 10.25 4.55
N GLU A 146 -12.46 8.94 4.79
CA GLU A 146 -12.47 7.91 3.74
C GLU A 146 -13.84 7.77 3.05
N VAL A 147 -14.94 8.05 3.77
CA VAL A 147 -16.30 7.91 3.23
C VAL A 147 -16.55 8.73 1.95
N PRO A 148 -16.20 10.03 1.86
CA PRO A 148 -16.37 10.77 0.60
C PRO A 148 -15.31 10.41 -0.46
N ALA A 149 -14.12 9.95 -0.07
CA ALA A 149 -13.05 9.61 -1.00
C ALA A 149 -13.32 8.32 -1.78
N ILE A 150 -13.99 7.35 -1.16
CA ILE A 150 -14.29 6.05 -1.80
C ILE A 150 -15.16 6.18 -3.07
N PRO A 151 -16.35 6.83 -3.04
CA PRO A 151 -17.18 6.95 -4.25
C PRO A 151 -16.54 7.84 -5.31
N TYR A 152 -15.81 8.88 -4.92
CA TYR A 152 -15.12 9.76 -5.84
C TYR A 152 -14.03 9.02 -6.63
N ASP A 153 -13.14 8.31 -5.94
CA ASP A 153 -12.07 7.54 -6.58
C ASP A 153 -12.60 6.37 -7.41
N ALA A 154 -13.68 5.71 -6.93
CA ALA A 154 -14.31 4.63 -7.68
C ALA A 154 -14.91 5.15 -9.00
N ALA A 155 -15.58 6.30 -8.98
CA ALA A 155 -16.13 6.93 -10.17
C ALA A 155 -15.03 7.32 -11.16
N LEU A 156 -13.94 7.95 -10.69
CA LEU A 156 -12.78 8.30 -11.52
C LEU A 156 -12.14 7.06 -12.16
N MET A 157 -12.02 5.97 -11.39
CA MET A 157 -11.41 4.74 -11.89
C MET A 157 -12.26 4.07 -12.96
N LEU A 158 -13.60 4.07 -12.79
CA LEU A 158 -14.54 3.54 -13.77
C LEU A 158 -14.60 4.40 -15.04
N TRP A 159 -14.54 5.72 -14.89
CA TRP A 159 -14.48 6.65 -16.04
C TRP A 159 -13.28 6.38 -16.93
N HIS A 160 -12.09 6.21 -16.37
CA HIS A 160 -10.87 5.97 -17.12
C HIS A 160 -10.70 4.52 -17.63
N ARG A 161 -11.60 3.58 -17.28
CA ARG A 161 -11.63 2.23 -17.89
C ARG A 161 -12.33 2.20 -19.24
N ARG A 162 -13.12 3.24 -19.55
CA ARG A 162 -13.94 3.33 -20.77
C ARG A 162 -13.28 4.11 -21.92
N GLY A 163 -12.15 4.74 -21.69
CA GLY A 163 -11.28 5.36 -22.68
C GLY A 163 -9.99 4.57 -22.86
#